data_e87160229a74e7f7572557af7619d523
#
_entry.id   e87160229a74e7f7572557af7619d523
#
_cell.length_a   1.000
_cell.length_b   1.000
_cell.length_c   1.000
_cell.angle_alpha   90.00
_cell.angle_beta   90.00
_cell.angle_gamma   90.00
#
_symmetry.space_group_name_H-M   'P 1'
#
loop_
_entity.id
_entity.type
_entity.pdbx_description
1 polymer ?
#
loop_
_entity_poly.entity_id
_entity_poly.type
_entity_poly.pdbx_seq_one_letter_code
_entity_poly.pdbx_strand_id
1 'polypeptide(L)'
;MPFCFRVKFIKIFIFIFIISTSLSSHDCLTMDIAKTIFNNEGKQPITVLDNTISLEEAYCGQEKLNYLINKKYNDKIGYKVGFTGKALQERFNIKSPASGVLYKHMFLKNDDFINSDFAYRTFIEPDMLVIIKSSEIMNAKSSLAILANLKTIHPFIEIPALPFTKDTLVNGHMLVAANMLATKMVMGEGIKVESNEEFLSQLGNIKTIFKYKNGQIIQEAMSSNLMKNPINVLKWLINDFNEKGIKLKANDRISLGSVGKLYPLQSGKSYLYTFKGFGQSSSVSINTN
;
A
#
# COMPACT_ATOMS: atom_id res chain seq x y z
N MET A 1 -63.35 52.67 39.00
CA MET A 1 -62.38 53.01 37.94
C MET A 1 -61.54 51.78 37.72
N PRO A 2 -61.65 51.07 36.60
CA PRO A 2 -60.77 49.92 36.35
C PRO A 2 -59.60 50.35 35.46
N PHE A 3 -58.39 50.02 35.90
CA PHE A 3 -57.15 50.22 35.15
C PHE A 3 -57.00 49.12 34.07
N CYS A 4 -56.96 49.56 32.81
CA CYS A 4 -56.75 48.69 31.65
C CYS A 4 -55.23 48.55 31.38
N PHE A 5 -54.65 47.36 31.62
CA PHE A 5 -53.28 47.03 31.25
C PHE A 5 -53.24 46.55 29.79
N ARG A 6 -52.64 47.34 28.91
CA ARG A 6 -52.32 46.96 27.53
C ARG A 6 -51.01 46.13 27.53
N VAL A 7 -51.11 44.87 27.27
CA VAL A 7 -49.95 43.97 26.99
C VAL A 7 -49.55 44.18 25.53
N LYS A 8 -48.33 44.69 25.31
CA LYS A 8 -47.71 44.74 23.95
C LYS A 8 -47.07 43.40 23.66
N PHE A 9 -47.59 42.66 22.71
CA PHE A 9 -46.96 41.46 22.16
C PHE A 9 -45.80 41.92 21.21
N ILE A 10 -44.54 41.62 21.62
CA ILE A 10 -43.37 41.77 20.76
C ILE A 10 -43.28 40.48 19.94
N LYS A 11 -43.53 40.58 18.62
CA LYS A 11 -43.27 39.49 17.66
C LYS A 11 -41.75 39.40 17.43
N ILE A 12 -41.10 38.40 18.04
CA ILE A 12 -39.73 38.04 17.76
C ILE A 12 -39.73 37.27 16.42
N PHE A 13 -39.22 37.87 15.36
CA PHE A 13 -38.94 37.18 14.10
C PHE A 13 -37.61 36.44 14.25
N ILE A 14 -37.64 35.12 14.46
CA ILE A 14 -36.44 34.27 14.43
C ILE A 14 -36.13 34.03 12.93
N PHE A 15 -35.09 34.72 12.44
CA PHE A 15 -34.48 34.43 11.15
C PHE A 15 -33.67 33.18 11.28
N ILE A 16 -34.18 32.02 10.85
CA ILE A 16 -33.40 30.78 10.72
C ILE A 16 -32.52 30.95 9.50
N PHE A 17 -31.25 31.25 9.69
CA PHE A 17 -30.22 31.20 8.66
C PHE A 17 -29.95 29.70 8.39
N ILE A 18 -30.57 29.16 7.34
CA ILE A 18 -30.22 27.85 6.79
C ILE A 18 -28.88 28.02 6.10
N ILE A 19 -27.77 27.72 6.80
CA ILE A 19 -26.46 27.56 6.18
C ILE A 19 -26.58 26.26 5.39
N SER A 20 -26.86 26.36 4.10
CA SER A 20 -26.68 25.25 3.17
C SER A 20 -25.17 25.02 3.03
N THR A 21 -24.60 24.16 3.85
CA THR A 21 -23.31 23.56 3.56
C THR A 21 -23.51 22.73 2.30
N SER A 22 -23.08 23.28 1.15
CA SER A 22 -22.86 22.45 -0.03
C SER A 22 -21.81 21.41 0.37
N LEU A 23 -22.23 20.19 0.72
CA LEU A 23 -21.33 19.04 0.66
C LEU A 23 -20.87 19.00 -0.81
N SER A 24 -19.62 19.37 -1.05
CA SER A 24 -18.94 19.04 -2.28
C SER A 24 -19.00 17.51 -2.38
N SER A 25 -19.88 16.99 -3.23
CA SER A 25 -19.82 15.59 -3.61
C SER A 25 -18.51 15.45 -4.40
N HIS A 26 -17.46 14.97 -3.76
CA HIS A 26 -16.29 14.54 -4.50
C HIS A 26 -16.76 13.43 -5.44
N ASP A 27 -16.70 13.70 -6.75
CA ASP A 27 -17.14 12.74 -7.76
C ASP A 27 -16.18 11.55 -7.73
N CYS A 28 -16.64 10.42 -7.23
CA CYS A 28 -15.89 9.17 -7.21
C CYS A 28 -15.64 8.67 -8.63
N LEU A 29 -14.45 8.15 -8.93
CA LEU A 29 -14.18 7.47 -10.20
C LEU A 29 -15.27 6.44 -10.50
N THR A 30 -15.75 6.44 -11.74
CA THR A 30 -16.91 5.62 -12.12
C THR A 30 -16.61 4.12 -12.09
N MET A 31 -17.65 3.31 -12.00
CA MET A 31 -17.51 1.85 -12.09
C MET A 31 -16.96 1.42 -13.46
N ASP A 32 -17.18 2.18 -14.52
CA ASP A 32 -16.68 1.85 -15.86
C ASP A 32 -15.17 2.10 -15.98
N ILE A 33 -14.64 3.13 -15.32
CA ILE A 33 -13.19 3.30 -15.15
C ILE A 33 -12.60 2.09 -14.40
N ALA A 34 -13.19 1.69 -13.28
CA ALA A 34 -12.73 0.52 -12.53
C ALA A 34 -12.79 -0.76 -13.36
N LYS A 35 -13.84 -0.99 -14.15
CA LYS A 35 -13.94 -2.12 -15.09
C LYS A 35 -12.85 -2.08 -16.16
N THR A 36 -12.54 -0.90 -16.70
CA THR A 36 -11.48 -0.74 -17.70
C THR A 36 -10.13 -1.15 -17.12
N ILE A 37 -9.79 -0.68 -15.90
CA ILE A 37 -8.56 -1.07 -15.21
C ILE A 37 -8.55 -2.58 -14.93
N PHE A 38 -9.66 -3.12 -14.42
CA PHE A 38 -9.80 -4.55 -14.08
C PHE A 38 -9.63 -5.45 -15.30
N ASN A 39 -10.30 -5.15 -16.41
CA ASN A 39 -10.26 -5.97 -17.63
C ASN A 39 -8.91 -5.87 -18.36
N ASN A 40 -8.18 -4.81 -18.15
CA ASN A 40 -6.85 -4.61 -18.72
C ASN A 40 -5.82 -5.62 -18.16
N GLU A 41 -5.95 -6.02 -16.91
CA GLU A 41 -5.00 -6.90 -16.21
C GLU A 41 -3.52 -6.41 -16.31
N GLY A 42 -3.30 -5.11 -16.52
CA GLY A 42 -1.98 -4.52 -16.72
C GLY A 42 -1.35 -4.77 -18.09
N LYS A 43 -2.04 -5.36 -19.05
CA LYS A 43 -1.48 -5.78 -20.36
C LYS A 43 -1.29 -4.64 -21.36
N GLN A 44 -2.08 -3.59 -21.26
CA GLN A 44 -2.04 -2.45 -22.16
C GLN A 44 -1.97 -1.12 -21.36
N PRO A 45 -1.52 -0.02 -21.97
CA PRO A 45 -1.62 1.28 -21.34
C PRO A 45 -3.08 1.64 -21.07
N ILE A 46 -3.37 2.15 -19.87
CA ILE A 46 -4.65 2.74 -19.53
C ILE A 46 -4.59 4.25 -19.71
N THR A 47 -5.68 4.83 -20.27
CA THR A 47 -5.82 6.26 -20.54
C THR A 47 -7.03 6.88 -19.83
N VAL A 48 -7.74 6.07 -19.04
CA VAL A 48 -8.96 6.48 -18.33
C VAL A 48 -8.69 7.19 -17.00
N LEU A 49 -7.43 7.29 -16.59
CA LEU A 49 -6.97 8.04 -15.44
C LEU A 49 -6.08 9.18 -15.90
N ASP A 50 -6.28 10.35 -15.35
CA ASP A 50 -5.42 11.51 -15.52
C ASP A 50 -4.88 12.04 -14.20
N ASN A 51 -3.99 13.00 -14.24
CA ASN A 51 -3.30 13.52 -13.07
C ASN A 51 -4.09 14.60 -12.29
N THR A 52 -5.33 14.87 -12.66
CA THR A 52 -6.20 15.84 -11.98
C THR A 52 -7.03 15.21 -10.88
N ILE A 53 -7.16 13.87 -10.85
CA ILE A 53 -7.94 13.17 -9.83
C ILE A 53 -7.41 13.46 -8.42
N SER A 54 -8.30 13.66 -7.47
CA SER A 54 -7.99 13.82 -6.05
C SER A 54 -7.61 12.47 -5.41
N LEU A 55 -7.05 12.51 -4.20
CA LEU A 55 -6.72 11.29 -3.46
C LEU A 55 -8.00 10.53 -3.03
N GLU A 56 -9.07 11.27 -2.69
CA GLU A 56 -10.37 10.70 -2.34
C GLU A 56 -11.01 9.98 -3.52
N GLU A 57 -11.03 10.61 -4.70
CA GLU A 57 -11.51 9.99 -5.94
C GLU A 57 -10.70 8.72 -6.28
N ALA A 58 -9.39 8.78 -6.09
CA ALA A 58 -8.49 7.66 -6.32
C ALA A 58 -8.80 6.46 -5.40
N TYR A 59 -8.98 6.69 -4.09
CA TYR A 59 -9.36 5.62 -3.17
C TYR A 59 -10.77 5.09 -3.44
N CYS A 60 -11.72 5.96 -3.76
CA CYS A 60 -13.06 5.54 -4.14
C CYS A 60 -13.05 4.67 -5.41
N GLY A 61 -12.21 5.03 -6.40
CA GLY A 61 -11.98 4.20 -7.60
C GLY A 61 -11.31 2.88 -7.27
N GLN A 62 -10.31 2.90 -6.37
CA GLN A 62 -9.64 1.69 -5.88
C GLN A 62 -10.62 0.73 -5.19
N GLU A 63 -11.57 1.22 -4.39
CA GLU A 63 -12.60 0.39 -3.76
C GLU A 63 -13.45 -0.32 -4.80
N LYS A 64 -13.88 0.37 -5.87
CA LYS A 64 -14.62 -0.24 -6.97
C LYS A 64 -13.80 -1.29 -7.73
N LEU A 65 -12.51 -1.01 -7.97
CA LEU A 65 -11.59 -1.97 -8.57
C LEU A 65 -11.44 -3.21 -7.67
N ASN A 66 -11.22 -3.01 -6.37
CA ASN A 66 -11.08 -4.08 -5.40
C ASN A 66 -12.39 -4.89 -5.24
N TYR A 67 -13.56 -4.26 -5.36
CA TYR A 67 -14.83 -4.98 -5.43
C TYR A 67 -14.88 -5.95 -6.63
N LEU A 68 -14.45 -5.51 -7.81
CA LEU A 68 -14.41 -6.37 -9.01
C LEU A 68 -13.42 -7.52 -8.86
N ILE A 69 -12.20 -7.23 -8.34
CA ILE A 69 -11.18 -8.25 -8.10
C ILE A 69 -11.71 -9.28 -7.08
N ASN A 70 -12.28 -8.82 -5.97
CA ASN A 70 -12.80 -9.72 -4.94
C ASN A 70 -13.99 -10.54 -5.43
N LYS A 71 -14.85 -9.98 -6.28
CA LYS A 71 -15.96 -10.71 -6.91
C LYS A 71 -15.46 -11.85 -7.81
N LYS A 72 -14.34 -11.67 -8.52
CA LYS A 72 -13.75 -12.69 -9.40
C LYS A 72 -12.99 -13.76 -8.61
N TYR A 73 -12.16 -13.37 -7.65
CA TYR A 73 -11.20 -14.27 -7.02
C TYR A 73 -11.54 -14.61 -5.56
N ASN A 74 -12.17 -13.70 -4.81
CA ASN A 74 -12.53 -13.85 -3.39
C ASN A 74 -11.36 -14.33 -2.51
N ASP A 75 -10.16 -13.80 -2.75
CA ASP A 75 -8.91 -14.28 -2.16
C ASP A 75 -8.03 -13.18 -1.56
N LYS A 76 -8.67 -12.09 -1.07
CA LYS A 76 -7.98 -11.01 -0.35
C LYS A 76 -7.23 -11.56 0.86
N ILE A 77 -5.92 -11.20 0.98
CA ILE A 77 -5.05 -11.70 2.05
C ILE A 77 -4.25 -10.61 2.77
N GLY A 78 -4.46 -9.35 2.46
CA GLY A 78 -3.76 -8.28 3.14
C GLY A 78 -3.67 -6.98 2.35
N TYR A 79 -2.61 -6.23 2.61
CA TYR A 79 -2.43 -4.88 2.06
C TYR A 79 -0.96 -4.59 1.76
N LYS A 80 -0.71 -3.59 0.93
CA LYS A 80 0.61 -3.02 0.70
C LYS A 80 0.61 -1.53 1.05
N VAL A 81 1.76 -1.01 1.44
CA VAL A 81 2.02 0.42 1.63
C VAL A 81 3.07 0.87 0.62
N GLY A 82 2.80 1.95 -0.07
CA GLY A 82 3.76 2.61 -0.95
C GLY A 82 4.00 4.07 -0.54
N PHE A 83 4.93 4.73 -1.25
CA PHE A 83 5.31 6.13 -0.98
C PHE A 83 5.82 6.36 0.45
N THR A 84 6.51 5.38 1.01
CA THR A 84 7.09 5.47 2.36
C THR A 84 8.31 6.40 2.45
N GLY A 85 8.92 6.77 1.31
CA GLY A 85 10.05 7.68 1.20
C GLY A 85 9.67 9.05 0.64
N LYS A 86 10.22 10.14 1.22
CA LYS A 86 9.97 11.53 0.78
C LYS A 86 10.26 11.77 -0.70
N ALA A 87 11.38 11.26 -1.22
CA ALA A 87 11.74 11.40 -2.63
C ALA A 87 10.71 10.82 -3.60
N LEU A 88 10.05 9.68 -3.22
CA LEU A 88 8.96 9.11 -4.02
C LEU A 88 7.68 9.95 -3.91
N GLN A 89 7.38 10.47 -2.72
CA GLN A 89 6.24 11.36 -2.52
C GLN A 89 6.36 12.63 -3.39
N GLU A 90 7.54 13.25 -3.40
CA GLU A 90 7.82 14.43 -4.24
C GLU A 90 7.74 14.08 -5.73
N ARG A 91 8.39 12.98 -6.16
CA ARG A 91 8.39 12.54 -7.56
C ARG A 91 6.99 12.29 -8.11
N PHE A 92 6.10 11.73 -7.31
CA PHE A 92 4.74 11.37 -7.72
C PHE A 92 3.68 12.36 -7.21
N ASN A 93 4.09 13.53 -6.73
CA ASN A 93 3.21 14.58 -6.23
C ASN A 93 2.12 14.06 -5.29
N ILE A 94 2.52 13.25 -4.29
CA ILE A 94 1.64 12.75 -3.23
C ILE A 94 2.23 13.12 -1.86
N LYS A 95 1.39 13.51 -0.89
CA LYS A 95 1.85 14.10 0.36
C LYS A 95 2.06 13.09 1.51
N SER A 96 1.57 11.87 1.35
CA SER A 96 1.59 10.83 2.38
C SER A 96 1.85 9.46 1.76
N PRO A 97 2.21 8.44 2.54
CA PRO A 97 2.09 7.05 2.10
C PRO A 97 0.67 6.74 1.66
N ALA A 98 0.51 5.68 0.87
CA ALA A 98 -0.78 5.21 0.41
C ALA A 98 -0.83 3.68 0.44
N SER A 99 -2.04 3.12 0.54
CA SER A 99 -2.27 1.68 0.64
C SER A 99 -2.97 1.11 -0.59
N GLY A 100 -2.70 -0.17 -0.87
CA GLY A 100 -3.40 -1.01 -1.83
C GLY A 100 -3.75 -2.36 -1.20
N VAL A 101 -4.53 -3.17 -1.90
CA VAL A 101 -5.00 -4.49 -1.43
C VAL A 101 -4.20 -5.60 -2.08
N LEU A 102 -3.82 -6.61 -1.30
CA LEU A 102 -3.13 -7.82 -1.76
C LEU A 102 -4.09 -9.01 -1.86
N TYR A 103 -3.95 -9.78 -2.92
CA TYR A 103 -4.74 -10.96 -3.20
C TYR A 103 -3.86 -12.20 -3.37
N LYS A 104 -4.36 -13.39 -2.98
CA LYS A 104 -3.59 -14.64 -2.99
C LYS A 104 -3.11 -15.02 -4.39
N HIS A 105 -3.93 -14.83 -5.44
CA HIS A 105 -3.57 -15.12 -6.84
C HIS A 105 -2.41 -14.27 -7.40
N MET A 106 -2.03 -13.19 -6.71
CA MET A 106 -0.87 -12.37 -7.06
C MET A 106 0.45 -13.01 -6.61
N PHE A 107 0.40 -13.93 -5.61
CA PHE A 107 1.60 -14.53 -5.04
C PHE A 107 2.09 -15.72 -5.86
N LEU A 108 3.32 -15.63 -6.29
CA LEU A 108 4.08 -16.71 -6.90
C LEU A 108 4.83 -17.50 -5.80
N LYS A 109 5.26 -18.70 -6.12
CA LYS A 109 6.11 -19.48 -5.21
C LYS A 109 7.54 -18.93 -5.22
N ASN A 110 8.25 -19.15 -4.12
CA ASN A 110 9.68 -18.84 -4.09
C ASN A 110 10.40 -19.69 -5.15
N ASP A 111 11.29 -19.05 -5.88
CA ASP A 111 12.07 -19.63 -6.97
C ASP A 111 11.28 -20.02 -8.24
N ASP A 112 10.07 -19.50 -8.37
CA ASP A 112 9.20 -19.72 -9.53
C ASP A 112 9.71 -18.98 -10.79
N PHE A 113 9.05 -19.17 -11.92
CA PHE A 113 9.31 -18.49 -13.18
C PHE A 113 8.16 -17.57 -13.56
N ILE A 114 8.48 -16.43 -14.14
CA ILE A 114 7.53 -15.48 -14.70
C ILE A 114 8.03 -14.92 -16.03
N ASN A 115 7.15 -14.76 -17.01
CA ASN A 115 7.50 -14.00 -18.22
C ASN A 115 7.77 -12.53 -17.85
N SER A 116 8.89 -11.99 -18.32
CA SER A 116 9.23 -10.59 -18.04
C SER A 116 8.24 -9.61 -18.64
N ASP A 117 7.50 -10.01 -19.67
CA ASP A 117 6.47 -9.26 -20.40
C ASP A 117 5.03 -9.68 -20.05
N PHE A 118 4.82 -10.29 -18.88
CA PHE A 118 3.48 -10.72 -18.44
C PHE A 118 2.46 -9.56 -18.38
N ALA A 119 2.97 -8.32 -18.30
CA ALA A 119 2.18 -7.09 -18.30
C ALA A 119 2.97 -5.94 -18.97
N TYR A 120 2.29 -4.83 -19.22
CA TYR A 120 2.89 -3.64 -19.80
C TYR A 120 3.84 -2.94 -18.80
N ARG A 121 5.10 -2.67 -19.19
CA ARG A 121 6.13 -2.02 -18.37
C ARG A 121 6.26 -2.65 -16.98
N THR A 122 6.76 -3.86 -16.94
CA THR A 122 7.02 -4.62 -15.72
C THR A 122 8.29 -4.17 -15.03
N PHE A 123 8.24 -4.14 -13.70
CA PHE A 123 9.36 -3.79 -12.83
C PHE A 123 9.52 -4.83 -11.73
N ILE A 124 10.61 -4.71 -10.98
CA ILE A 124 10.92 -5.54 -9.82
C ILE A 124 11.53 -4.68 -8.73
N GLU A 125 11.13 -4.90 -7.47
CA GLU A 125 11.67 -4.18 -6.33
C GLU A 125 11.81 -5.06 -5.09
N PRO A 126 12.88 -4.81 -4.29
CA PRO A 126 13.09 -5.51 -3.03
C PRO A 126 12.28 -4.84 -1.91
N ASP A 127 11.43 -5.59 -1.26
CA ASP A 127 10.45 -5.13 -0.29
C ASP A 127 10.56 -5.87 1.04
N MET A 128 9.79 -5.45 2.04
CA MET A 128 9.62 -6.14 3.31
C MET A 128 8.15 -6.43 3.54
N LEU A 129 7.83 -7.67 3.94
CA LEU A 129 6.48 -8.05 4.29
C LEU A 129 6.43 -8.55 5.74
N VAL A 130 5.33 -8.23 6.43
CA VAL A 130 5.03 -8.79 7.76
C VAL A 130 3.72 -9.56 7.73
N ILE A 131 3.59 -10.56 8.62
CA ILE A 131 2.33 -11.26 8.87
C ILE A 131 1.78 -10.83 10.22
N ILE A 132 0.51 -10.43 10.23
CA ILE A 132 -0.21 -10.03 11.44
C ILE A 132 -0.50 -11.26 12.30
N LYS A 133 -0.23 -11.17 13.61
CA LYS A 133 -0.52 -12.22 14.58
C LYS A 133 -1.94 -12.08 15.15
N SER A 134 -2.38 -10.85 15.40
CA SER A 134 -3.66 -10.58 16.06
C SER A 134 -4.26 -9.26 15.58
N SER A 135 -5.60 -9.19 15.52
CA SER A 135 -6.35 -7.96 15.27
C SER A 135 -6.15 -6.88 16.34
N GLU A 136 -5.62 -7.24 17.51
CA GLU A 136 -5.26 -6.29 18.58
C GLU A 136 -4.19 -5.27 18.15
N ILE A 137 -3.51 -5.52 17.02
CA ILE A 137 -2.59 -4.54 16.42
C ILE A 137 -3.28 -3.20 16.18
N MET A 138 -4.58 -3.18 15.89
CA MET A 138 -5.36 -1.95 15.67
C MET A 138 -5.46 -1.07 16.93
N ASN A 139 -5.27 -1.65 18.11
CA ASN A 139 -5.30 -0.97 19.42
C ASN A 139 -3.88 -0.62 19.91
N ALA A 140 -2.83 -1.03 19.20
CA ALA A 140 -1.45 -0.86 19.63
C ALA A 140 -1.04 0.63 19.66
N LYS A 141 -0.57 1.10 20.83
CA LYS A 141 -0.17 2.51 21.06
C LYS A 141 1.35 2.71 21.08
N SER A 142 2.14 1.64 21.09
CA SER A 142 3.61 1.70 21.10
C SER A 142 4.23 0.77 20.08
N SER A 143 5.52 0.97 19.76
CA SER A 143 6.26 0.09 18.86
C SER A 143 6.30 -1.35 19.36
N LEU A 144 6.52 -1.57 20.67
CA LEU A 144 6.53 -2.90 21.27
C LEU A 144 5.14 -3.56 21.21
N ALA A 145 4.06 -2.78 21.41
CA ALA A 145 2.70 -3.29 21.27
C ALA A 145 2.41 -3.71 19.82
N ILE A 146 2.94 -2.98 18.81
CA ILE A 146 2.84 -3.40 17.41
C ILE A 146 3.62 -4.69 17.20
N LEU A 147 4.88 -4.78 17.64
CA LEU A 147 5.70 -6.01 17.53
C LEU A 147 5.02 -7.22 18.16
N ALA A 148 4.39 -7.07 19.33
CA ALA A 148 3.67 -8.15 20.02
C ALA A 148 2.53 -8.75 19.17
N ASN A 149 2.02 -7.98 18.21
CA ASN A 149 0.95 -8.36 17.30
C ASN A 149 1.44 -8.73 15.89
N LEU A 150 2.75 -8.87 15.68
CA LEU A 150 3.34 -9.44 14.47
C LEU A 150 3.74 -10.90 14.69
N LYS A 151 3.61 -11.72 13.65
CA LYS A 151 4.00 -13.12 13.65
C LYS A 151 5.40 -13.31 13.10
N THR A 152 5.65 -12.81 11.91
CA THR A 152 6.90 -12.95 11.15
C THR A 152 7.16 -11.75 10.28
N ILE A 153 8.44 -11.53 9.93
CA ILE A 153 8.89 -10.62 8.87
C ILE A 153 9.55 -11.45 7.76
N HIS A 154 9.43 -10.99 6.52
CA HIS A 154 9.87 -11.73 5.34
C HIS A 154 10.62 -10.85 4.36
N PRO A 155 11.71 -11.32 3.72
CA PRO A 155 12.16 -10.73 2.47
C PRO A 155 11.07 -10.96 1.43
N PHE A 156 10.77 -9.92 0.68
CA PHE A 156 9.63 -9.87 -0.22
C PHE A 156 10.04 -9.19 -1.52
N ILE A 157 9.67 -9.75 -2.65
CA ILE A 157 9.87 -9.14 -3.97
C ILE A 157 8.51 -8.77 -4.51
N GLU A 158 8.31 -7.49 -4.83
CA GLU A 158 7.18 -7.04 -5.66
C GLU A 158 7.58 -6.97 -7.12
N ILE A 159 6.65 -7.32 -8.00
CA ILE A 159 6.80 -7.26 -9.45
C ILE A 159 5.62 -6.46 -10.01
N PRO A 160 5.63 -5.14 -9.82
CA PRO A 160 4.55 -4.27 -10.28
C PRO A 160 4.57 -4.09 -11.79
N ALA A 161 3.40 -3.86 -12.36
CA ALA A 161 3.22 -3.38 -13.72
C ALA A 161 2.78 -1.91 -13.71
N LEU A 162 3.40 -1.07 -14.54
CA LEU A 162 3.05 0.34 -14.67
C LEU A 162 2.23 0.54 -15.97
N PRO A 163 0.90 0.46 -15.93
CA PRO A 163 0.06 0.46 -17.12
C PRO A 163 -0.20 1.88 -17.65
N PHE A 164 0.85 2.69 -17.76
CA PHE A 164 0.81 4.03 -18.34
C PHE A 164 1.90 4.17 -19.40
N THR A 165 1.64 4.93 -20.46
CA THR A 165 2.67 5.21 -21.48
C THR A 165 3.82 6.01 -20.87
N LYS A 166 4.96 6.06 -21.57
CA LYS A 166 6.12 6.83 -21.09
C LYS A 166 5.83 8.33 -21.03
N ASP A 167 4.92 8.81 -21.89
CA ASP A 167 4.57 10.21 -22.03
C ASP A 167 3.44 10.63 -21.05
N THR A 168 2.83 9.67 -20.36
CA THR A 168 1.81 9.97 -19.34
C THR A 168 2.47 10.62 -18.12
N LEU A 169 1.99 11.79 -17.72
CA LEU A 169 2.38 12.44 -16.48
C LEU A 169 1.68 11.75 -15.29
N VAL A 170 2.30 10.67 -14.80
CA VAL A 170 1.75 9.84 -13.72
C VAL A 170 2.00 10.50 -12.37
N ASN A 171 0.96 10.65 -11.55
CA ASN A 171 1.05 11.04 -10.14
C ASN A 171 0.65 9.90 -9.19
N GLY A 172 0.82 10.12 -7.87
CA GLY A 172 0.53 9.11 -6.86
C GLY A 172 -0.95 8.72 -6.79
N HIS A 173 -1.87 9.64 -7.09
CA HIS A 173 -3.31 9.36 -7.05
C HIS A 173 -3.72 8.36 -8.14
N MET A 174 -3.18 8.48 -9.34
CA MET A 174 -3.39 7.49 -10.41
C MET A 174 -2.91 6.09 -9.98
N LEU A 175 -1.77 6.01 -9.26
CA LEU A 175 -1.26 4.74 -8.75
C LEU A 175 -2.14 4.17 -7.63
N VAL A 176 -2.72 5.02 -6.78
CA VAL A 176 -3.72 4.62 -5.77
C VAL A 176 -4.95 4.04 -6.46
N ALA A 177 -5.52 4.73 -7.47
CA ALA A 177 -6.69 4.26 -8.21
C ALA A 177 -6.44 2.89 -8.90
N ALA A 178 -5.20 2.63 -9.32
CA ALA A 178 -4.74 1.35 -9.89
C ALA A 178 -4.26 0.35 -8.82
N ASN A 179 -4.83 0.38 -7.62
CA ASN A 179 -4.50 -0.51 -6.49
C ASN A 179 -3.00 -0.54 -6.15
N MET A 180 -2.34 0.62 -6.16
CA MET A 180 -0.91 0.76 -5.89
C MET A 180 -0.04 -0.18 -6.74
N LEU A 181 -0.48 -0.47 -7.97
CA LEU A 181 0.18 -1.36 -8.93
C LEU A 181 0.44 -2.78 -8.42
N ALA A 182 -0.29 -3.25 -7.42
CA ALA A 182 -0.18 -4.63 -6.93
C ALA A 182 -0.51 -5.61 -8.06
N THR A 183 0.50 -6.37 -8.53
CA THR A 183 0.35 -7.25 -9.70
C THR A 183 0.85 -8.66 -9.43
N LYS A 184 2.16 -8.86 -9.28
CA LYS A 184 2.78 -10.14 -8.90
C LYS A 184 3.79 -9.92 -7.80
N MET A 185 4.02 -10.97 -7.00
CA MET A 185 4.91 -10.90 -5.86
C MET A 185 5.38 -12.27 -5.38
N VAL A 186 6.50 -12.28 -4.67
CA VAL A 186 7.10 -13.51 -4.10
C VAL A 186 7.51 -13.23 -2.66
N MET A 187 7.16 -14.13 -1.75
CA MET A 187 7.50 -14.04 -0.34
C MET A 187 8.50 -15.14 0.03
N GLY A 188 9.59 -14.75 0.68
CA GLY A 188 10.59 -15.68 1.21
C GLY A 188 10.22 -16.25 2.59
N GLU A 189 11.13 -17.00 3.16
CA GLU A 189 10.96 -17.57 4.48
C GLU A 189 10.92 -16.50 5.58
N GLY A 190 10.10 -16.71 6.61
CA GLY A 190 9.85 -15.70 7.64
C GLY A 190 10.80 -15.81 8.83
N ILE A 191 11.22 -14.67 9.34
CA ILE A 191 11.91 -14.52 10.62
C ILE A 191 10.84 -14.26 11.69
N LYS A 192 10.84 -15.06 12.77
CA LYS A 192 9.89 -14.90 13.87
C LYS A 192 10.12 -13.58 14.59
N VAL A 193 9.05 -12.85 14.87
CA VAL A 193 9.11 -11.57 15.58
C VAL A 193 9.18 -11.80 17.09
N GLU A 194 10.07 -11.07 17.74
CA GLU A 194 10.15 -10.94 19.19
C GLU A 194 9.73 -9.53 19.61
N SER A 195 8.95 -9.44 20.70
CA SER A 195 8.45 -8.15 21.20
C SER A 195 9.36 -7.60 22.30
N ASN A 196 10.56 -7.17 21.91
CA ASN A 196 11.53 -6.53 22.80
C ASN A 196 12.27 -5.39 22.09
N GLU A 197 12.99 -4.56 22.87
CA GLU A 197 13.70 -3.39 22.36
C GLU A 197 14.86 -3.76 21.43
N GLU A 198 15.53 -4.88 21.69
CA GLU A 198 16.62 -5.38 20.86
C GLU A 198 16.11 -5.70 19.45
N PHE A 199 15.01 -6.46 19.33
CA PHE A 199 14.39 -6.77 18.04
C PHE A 199 13.92 -5.50 17.33
N LEU A 200 13.31 -4.53 18.06
CA LEU A 200 12.90 -3.25 17.52
C LEU A 200 14.07 -2.47 16.92
N SER A 201 15.21 -2.44 17.62
CA SER A 201 16.43 -1.82 17.14
C SER A 201 16.98 -2.51 15.89
N GLN A 202 17.10 -3.84 15.93
CA GLN A 202 17.59 -4.64 14.80
C GLN A 202 16.66 -4.53 13.58
N LEU A 203 15.34 -4.42 13.76
CA LEU A 203 14.38 -4.25 12.67
C LEU A 203 14.69 -3.03 11.80
N GLY A 204 15.19 -1.93 12.38
CA GLY A 204 15.66 -0.74 11.65
C GLY A 204 17.04 -0.91 11.01
N ASN A 205 17.78 -1.97 11.31
CA ASN A 205 19.18 -2.17 10.94
C ASN A 205 19.43 -3.46 10.13
N ILE A 206 18.40 -4.03 9.50
CA ILE A 206 18.57 -5.17 8.59
C ILE A 206 19.31 -4.70 7.34
N LYS A 207 20.47 -5.32 7.06
CA LYS A 207 21.14 -5.17 5.76
C LYS A 207 20.42 -6.00 4.73
N THR A 208 20.07 -5.40 3.60
CA THR A 208 19.41 -6.06 2.49
C THR A 208 20.30 -6.08 1.27
N ILE A 209 20.30 -7.21 0.55
CA ILE A 209 21.11 -7.40 -0.66
C ILE A 209 20.19 -7.91 -1.76
N PHE A 210 20.02 -7.11 -2.80
CA PHE A 210 19.32 -7.50 -4.02
C PHE A 210 20.35 -7.71 -5.13
N LYS A 211 20.37 -8.90 -5.74
CA LYS A 211 21.37 -9.32 -6.72
C LYS A 211 20.81 -10.31 -7.73
N TYR A 212 21.52 -10.52 -8.83
CA TYR A 212 21.30 -11.68 -9.66
C TYR A 212 21.86 -12.94 -8.99
N LYS A 213 21.31 -14.12 -9.30
CA LYS A 213 21.81 -15.41 -8.77
C LYS A 213 23.26 -15.71 -9.19
N ASN A 214 23.76 -15.11 -10.28
CA ASN A 214 25.17 -15.19 -10.67
C ASN A 214 26.14 -14.42 -9.76
N GLY A 215 25.61 -13.72 -8.73
CA GLY A 215 26.40 -12.99 -7.75
C GLY A 215 26.52 -11.47 -7.99
N GLN A 216 26.17 -10.97 -9.17
CA GLN A 216 26.23 -9.55 -9.48
C GLN A 216 25.20 -8.77 -8.62
N ILE A 217 25.70 -7.85 -7.79
CA ILE A 217 24.88 -7.02 -6.92
C ILE A 217 24.15 -5.97 -7.75
N ILE A 218 22.84 -5.86 -7.57
CA ILE A 218 21.98 -4.82 -8.13
C ILE A 218 21.90 -3.67 -7.13
N GLN A 219 21.69 -3.99 -5.84
CA GLN A 219 21.57 -3.00 -4.79
C GLN A 219 21.87 -3.60 -3.41
N GLU A 220 22.50 -2.80 -2.56
CA GLU A 220 22.51 -2.98 -1.10
C GLU A 220 21.75 -1.82 -0.45
N ALA A 221 21.02 -2.10 0.61
CA ALA A 221 20.25 -1.10 1.34
C ALA A 221 20.07 -1.51 2.80
N MET A 222 19.51 -0.60 3.59
CA MET A 222 19.14 -0.83 5.00
C MET A 222 17.63 -0.72 5.17
N SER A 223 17.07 -1.54 6.04
CA SER A 223 15.63 -1.48 6.38
C SER A 223 15.19 -0.13 6.94
N SER A 224 16.13 0.69 7.45
CA SER A 224 15.87 2.08 7.87
C SER A 224 15.36 2.98 6.74
N ASN A 225 15.50 2.60 5.47
CA ASN A 225 14.87 3.31 4.35
C ASN A 225 13.33 3.32 4.45
N LEU A 226 12.75 2.35 5.16
CA LEU A 226 11.32 2.31 5.48
C LEU A 226 11.01 3.22 6.68
N MET A 227 10.85 4.52 6.43
CA MET A 227 10.49 5.53 7.43
C MET A 227 11.39 5.52 8.69
N LYS A 228 12.71 5.33 8.52
CA LYS A 228 13.75 5.16 9.56
C LYS A 228 13.70 3.81 10.30
N ASN A 229 12.54 3.21 10.42
CA ASN A 229 12.32 1.87 10.97
C ASN A 229 11.00 1.32 10.38
N PRO A 230 10.96 0.08 9.89
CA PRO A 230 9.75 -0.54 9.33
C PRO A 230 8.52 -0.47 10.23
N ILE A 231 8.70 -0.42 11.55
CA ILE A 231 7.59 -0.27 12.52
C ILE A 231 6.82 1.04 12.31
N ASN A 232 7.45 2.09 11.78
CA ASN A 232 6.81 3.37 11.52
C ASN A 232 5.84 3.32 10.34
N VAL A 233 6.09 2.43 9.38
CA VAL A 233 5.14 2.16 8.29
C VAL A 233 3.86 1.54 8.86
N LEU A 234 3.99 0.59 9.80
CA LEU A 234 2.85 -0.02 10.47
C LEU A 234 2.08 0.98 11.34
N LYS A 235 2.79 1.87 12.06
CA LYS A 235 2.14 2.96 12.81
C LYS A 235 1.28 3.83 11.91
N TRP A 236 1.83 4.22 10.76
CA TRP A 236 1.09 5.00 9.78
C TRP A 236 -0.13 4.23 9.28
N LEU A 237 0.03 2.96 8.88
CA LEU A 237 -1.06 2.13 8.35
C LEU A 237 -2.18 1.92 9.37
N ILE A 238 -1.85 1.66 10.64
CA ILE A 238 -2.82 1.47 11.72
C ILE A 238 -3.65 2.75 11.91
N ASN A 239 -3.01 3.92 11.90
CA ASN A 239 -3.71 5.19 12.04
C ASN A 239 -4.64 5.44 10.84
N ASP A 240 -4.12 5.34 9.61
CA ASP A 240 -4.89 5.50 8.37
C ASP A 240 -6.10 4.55 8.32
N PHE A 241 -5.90 3.28 8.72
CA PHE A 241 -6.96 2.28 8.73
C PHE A 241 -8.00 2.52 9.84
N ASN A 242 -7.58 3.00 11.01
CA ASN A 242 -8.53 3.39 12.06
C ASN A 242 -9.42 4.55 11.61
N GLU A 243 -8.85 5.55 10.92
CA GLU A 243 -9.61 6.68 10.35
C GLU A 243 -10.61 6.21 9.27
N LYS A 244 -10.22 5.24 8.45
CA LYS A 244 -11.05 4.64 7.38
C LYS A 244 -11.99 3.52 7.86
N GLY A 245 -11.96 3.13 9.14
CA GLY A 245 -12.75 2.01 9.66
C GLY A 245 -12.31 0.63 9.18
N ILE A 246 -11.11 0.52 8.58
CA ILE A 246 -10.54 -0.75 8.09
C ILE A 246 -9.91 -1.51 9.27
N LYS A 247 -10.10 -2.83 9.31
CA LYS A 247 -9.55 -3.69 10.37
C LYS A 247 -8.60 -4.72 9.80
N LEU A 248 -7.39 -4.78 10.37
CA LEU A 248 -6.45 -5.87 10.13
C LEU A 248 -6.87 -7.12 10.88
N LYS A 249 -6.59 -8.28 10.32
CA LYS A 249 -6.93 -9.59 10.87
C LYS A 249 -5.67 -10.43 11.08
N ALA A 250 -5.76 -11.42 11.95
CA ALA A 250 -4.71 -12.43 12.06
C ALA A 250 -4.45 -13.08 10.69
N ASN A 251 -3.18 -13.27 10.38
CA ASN A 251 -2.62 -13.77 9.11
C ASN A 251 -2.75 -12.82 7.90
N ASP A 252 -3.23 -11.58 8.06
CA ASP A 252 -3.08 -10.57 7.01
C ASP A 252 -1.59 -10.35 6.72
N ARG A 253 -1.27 -10.25 5.43
CA ARG A 253 0.06 -9.96 4.90
C ARG A 253 0.16 -8.47 4.60
N ILE A 254 1.18 -7.81 5.15
CA ILE A 254 1.37 -6.38 4.94
C ILE A 254 2.73 -6.15 4.30
N SER A 255 2.76 -5.76 3.01
CA SER A 255 3.97 -5.20 2.40
C SER A 255 4.19 -3.80 2.94
N LEU A 256 5.40 -3.53 3.43
CA LEU A 256 5.78 -2.27 4.05
C LEU A 256 6.39 -1.28 3.05
N GLY A 257 6.48 -1.68 1.78
CA GLY A 257 7.07 -0.90 0.71
C GLY A 257 8.53 -1.21 0.45
N SER A 258 9.05 -0.62 -0.62
CA SER A 258 10.38 -0.91 -1.11
C SER A 258 11.48 -0.42 -0.17
N VAL A 259 12.41 -1.32 0.15
CA VAL A 259 13.65 -0.98 0.87
C VAL A 259 14.64 -0.30 -0.07
N GLY A 260 14.45 -0.46 -1.38
CA GLY A 260 15.36 -0.02 -2.41
C GLY A 260 14.73 0.77 -3.56
N LYS A 261 15.31 0.59 -4.74
CA LYS A 261 14.82 1.18 -5.99
C LYS A 261 14.00 0.18 -6.78
N LEU A 262 13.14 0.70 -7.63
CA LEU A 262 12.40 -0.02 -8.66
C LEU A 262 13.29 -0.20 -9.89
N TYR A 263 13.42 -1.44 -10.40
CA TYR A 263 14.22 -1.78 -11.58
C TYR A 263 13.32 -2.37 -12.66
N PRO A 264 13.60 -2.13 -13.97
CA PRO A 264 12.94 -2.86 -15.05
C PRO A 264 13.14 -4.36 -14.88
N LEU A 265 12.08 -5.15 -15.00
CA LEU A 265 12.16 -6.62 -15.04
C LEU A 265 12.78 -7.04 -16.37
N GLN A 266 13.88 -7.80 -16.32
CA GLN A 266 14.63 -8.21 -17.53
C GLN A 266 14.38 -9.70 -17.81
N SER A 267 14.24 -10.06 -19.09
CA SER A 267 14.13 -11.46 -19.53
C SER A 267 15.43 -12.23 -19.29
N GLY A 268 15.32 -13.53 -19.01
CA GLY A 268 16.45 -14.43 -18.82
C GLY A 268 17.29 -14.16 -17.58
N LYS A 269 16.73 -13.49 -16.59
CA LYS A 269 17.42 -13.18 -15.32
C LYS A 269 16.86 -13.96 -14.15
N SER A 270 17.72 -14.27 -13.19
CA SER A 270 17.35 -14.85 -11.91
C SER A 270 17.73 -13.89 -10.79
N TYR A 271 16.75 -13.45 -10.03
CA TYR A 271 16.89 -12.47 -8.95
C TYR A 271 16.90 -13.17 -7.61
N LEU A 272 17.74 -12.68 -6.68
CA LEU A 272 17.83 -13.14 -5.30
C LEU A 272 17.86 -11.92 -4.38
N TYR A 273 16.94 -11.90 -3.44
CA TYR A 273 16.86 -10.87 -2.41
C TYR A 273 17.05 -11.48 -1.01
N THR A 274 17.93 -10.90 -0.21
CA THR A 274 18.36 -11.45 1.07
C THR A 274 18.30 -10.41 2.17
N PHE A 275 17.71 -10.77 3.30
CA PHE A 275 17.86 -10.10 4.60
C PHE A 275 19.03 -10.67 5.37
N LYS A 276 19.84 -9.79 5.98
CA LYS A 276 20.87 -10.14 6.97
C LYS A 276 20.62 -9.37 8.25
N GLY A 277 20.16 -10.03 9.27
CA GLY A 277 19.81 -9.44 10.57
C GLY A 277 19.37 -10.50 11.56
N PHE A 278 19.24 -10.16 12.82
CA PHE A 278 18.81 -11.07 13.90
C PHE A 278 19.68 -12.32 14.03
N GLY A 279 20.99 -12.22 13.74
CA GLY A 279 21.90 -13.36 13.74
C GLY A 279 21.66 -14.40 12.64
N GLN A 280 20.80 -14.13 11.66
CA GLN A 280 20.42 -15.06 10.58
C GLN A 280 20.26 -14.37 9.22
N SER A 281 20.06 -15.19 8.20
CA SER A 281 19.73 -14.72 6.85
C SER A 281 18.46 -15.38 6.35
N SER A 282 17.62 -14.61 5.67
CA SER A 282 16.45 -15.12 4.94
C SER A 282 16.44 -14.56 3.53
N SER A 283 15.99 -15.35 2.56
CA SER A 283 16.07 -14.99 1.15
C SER A 283 14.78 -15.34 0.39
N VAL A 284 14.60 -14.66 -0.72
CA VAL A 284 13.55 -14.93 -1.70
C VAL A 284 14.12 -14.77 -3.12
N SER A 285 13.67 -15.56 -4.05
CA SER A 285 14.12 -15.52 -5.45
C SER A 285 12.97 -15.66 -6.43
N ILE A 286 13.21 -15.15 -7.64
CA ILE A 286 12.32 -15.29 -8.80
C ILE A 286 13.17 -15.36 -10.07
N ASN A 287 12.72 -16.14 -11.03
CA ASN A 287 13.37 -16.31 -12.31
C ASN A 287 12.48 -15.74 -13.41
N THR A 288 13.08 -15.23 -14.49
CA THR A 288 12.35 -14.72 -15.66
C THR A 288 12.74 -15.50 -16.91
N ASN A 289 11.74 -15.71 -17.77
CA ASN A 289 11.93 -16.24 -19.11
C ASN A 289 12.22 -15.12 -20.10
#